data_36c44786542ab2c625f3eb9fc712a2b7
#
_entry.id   36c44786542ab2c625f3eb9fc712a2b7
#
_cell.length_a   1.000
_cell.length_b   1.000
_cell.length_c   1.000
_cell.angle_alpha   90.00
_cell.angle_beta   90.00
_cell.angle_gamma   90.00
#
_symmetry.space_group_name_H-M   'P 1'
#
loop_
_entity.id
_entity.type
_entity.pdbx_description
1 polymer ?
#
loop_
_entity_poly.entity_id
_entity_poly.type
_entity_poly.pdbx_seq_one_letter_code
_entity_poly.pdbx_strand_id
1 'polypeptide(L)'
;MQSPIVLPELGADHVRLSVWFVDPGDLVYEGDRVVEVLCNGASFDVASSVTGRFVERKAQPDDPLVPGQVLGMVEVEEARQIRKDPP
;
A
#
# COMPACT_ATOMS: atom_id res chain seq x y z
N MET A 1 10.87 10.72 -1.99
CA MET A 1 9.47 11.09 -2.20
C MET A 1 8.56 9.95 -1.79
N GLN A 2 7.54 10.25 -1.03
CA GLN A 2 6.65 9.20 -0.54
C GLN A 2 5.38 9.12 -1.38
N SER A 3 4.90 7.91 -1.58
CA SER A 3 3.69 7.65 -2.34
C SER A 3 2.71 6.90 -1.44
N PRO A 4 1.43 7.29 -1.42
CA PRO A 4 0.48 6.62 -0.54
C PRO A 4 -0.06 5.33 -1.14
N ILE A 5 -0.37 4.37 -0.25
CA ILE A 5 -1.15 3.20 -0.62
C ILE A 5 -2.57 3.57 -0.26
N VAL A 6 -3.43 3.64 -1.26
CA VAL A 6 -4.78 4.15 -1.09
C VAL A 6 -5.80 3.05 -1.33
N LEU A 7 -6.84 3.01 -0.51
CA LEU A 7 -7.92 2.04 -0.70
C LEU A 7 -8.71 2.41 -1.93
N PRO A 8 -8.80 1.52 -2.93
CA PRO A 8 -9.59 1.82 -4.13
C PRO A 8 -11.07 1.73 -3.85
N GLU A 9 -11.87 2.23 -4.77
CA GLU A 9 -13.31 2.09 -4.69
C GLU A 9 -13.68 0.65 -5.01
N LEU A 10 -14.25 -0.04 -4.05
CA LEU A 10 -14.57 -1.46 -4.20
C LEU A 10 -16.07 -1.73 -4.31
N GLY A 11 -16.87 -0.69 -4.22
CA GLY A 11 -18.31 -0.85 -4.32
C GLY A 11 -18.93 -1.56 -3.14
N ALA A 12 -18.25 -1.54 -1.98
CA ALA A 12 -18.71 -2.25 -0.81
C ALA A 12 -19.12 -1.27 0.28
N ASP A 13 -20.12 -1.66 1.08
CA ASP A 13 -20.59 -0.83 2.17
C ASP A 13 -19.71 -0.94 3.40
N HIS A 14 -19.13 -2.09 3.62
CA HIS A 14 -18.34 -2.34 4.81
C HIS A 14 -16.98 -2.87 4.40
N VAL A 15 -15.93 -2.09 4.63
CA VAL A 15 -14.57 -2.49 4.34
C VAL A 15 -13.75 -2.31 5.60
N ARG A 16 -12.94 -3.31 5.94
CA ARG A 16 -12.05 -3.19 7.08
C ARG A 16 -10.72 -3.83 6.74
N LEU A 17 -9.67 -3.37 7.42
CA LEU A 17 -8.34 -3.91 7.21
C LEU A 17 -8.24 -5.28 7.88
N SER A 18 -7.75 -6.25 7.17
CA SER A 18 -7.60 -7.59 7.71
C SER A 18 -6.17 -7.81 8.18
N VAL A 19 -5.21 -7.80 7.26
CA VAL A 19 -3.83 -8.11 7.63
C VAL A 19 -2.86 -7.37 6.71
N TRP A 20 -1.74 -6.91 7.28
CA TRP A 20 -0.64 -6.35 6.52
C TRP A 20 0.30 -7.45 6.11
N PHE A 21 0.77 -7.41 4.88
CA PHE A 21 1.75 -8.38 4.38
C PHE A 21 3.18 -7.84 4.45
N VAL A 22 3.35 -6.56 4.78
CA VAL A 22 4.67 -5.93 4.81
C VAL A 22 4.87 -5.17 6.10
N ASP A 23 6.12 -5.01 6.48
CA ASP A 23 6.52 -4.26 7.66
C ASP A 23 7.33 -3.05 7.24
N PRO A 24 7.38 -2.01 8.07
CA PRO A 24 8.25 -0.87 7.77
C PRO A 24 9.67 -1.35 7.52
N GLY A 25 10.25 -0.85 6.44
CA GLY A 25 11.59 -1.24 6.02
C GLY A 25 11.61 -2.25 4.90
N ASP A 26 10.51 -2.93 4.65
CA ASP A 26 10.47 -3.93 3.57
C ASP A 26 10.49 -3.27 2.21
N LEU A 27 11.19 -3.92 1.29
CA LEU A 27 11.20 -3.49 -0.10
C LEU A 27 9.94 -4.03 -0.77
N VAL A 28 9.23 -3.19 -1.48
CA VAL A 28 8.04 -3.60 -2.23
C VAL A 28 8.19 -3.20 -3.68
N TYR A 29 7.62 -3.99 -4.56
CA TYR A 29 7.64 -3.71 -6.00
C TYR A 29 6.23 -3.38 -6.45
N GLU A 30 6.15 -2.60 -7.50
CA GLU A 30 4.85 -2.28 -8.09
C GLU A 30 4.11 -3.58 -8.39
N GLY A 31 2.88 -3.68 -7.92
CA GLY A 31 2.07 -4.90 -8.10
C GLY A 31 2.11 -5.86 -6.93
N ASP A 32 3.05 -5.66 -5.99
CA ASP A 32 3.12 -6.54 -4.82
C ASP A 32 1.93 -6.28 -3.91
N ARG A 33 1.34 -7.34 -3.39
CA ARG A 33 0.26 -7.21 -2.42
C ARG A 33 0.84 -6.73 -1.11
N VAL A 34 0.30 -5.66 -0.55
CA VAL A 34 0.83 -5.11 0.68
C VAL A 34 -0.13 -5.24 1.85
N VAL A 35 -1.43 -5.30 1.58
CA VAL A 35 -2.41 -5.38 2.65
C VAL A 35 -3.67 -6.06 2.13
N GLU A 36 -4.30 -6.84 3.00
CA GLU A 36 -5.59 -7.48 2.68
C GLU A 36 -6.69 -6.74 3.39
N VAL A 37 -7.78 -6.50 2.70
CA VAL A 37 -8.96 -5.89 3.30
C VAL A 37 -10.14 -6.83 3.10
N LEU A 38 -11.15 -6.71 3.98
CA LEU A 38 -12.37 -7.48 3.86
C LEU A 38 -13.46 -6.54 3.38
N CYS A 39 -14.09 -6.91 2.27
CA CYS A 39 -15.15 -6.12 1.66
C CYS A 39 -16.43 -6.92 1.75
N ASN A 40 -17.34 -6.52 2.63
CA ASN A 40 -18.59 -7.26 2.81
C ASN A 40 -18.33 -8.76 3.02
N GLY A 41 -17.26 -9.07 3.76
CA GLY A 41 -16.95 -10.46 4.07
C GLY A 41 -16.05 -11.18 3.08
N ALA A 42 -15.73 -10.57 1.95
CA ALA A 42 -14.84 -11.18 0.97
C ALA A 42 -13.49 -10.47 1.02
N SER A 43 -12.42 -11.20 0.83
CA SER A 43 -11.09 -10.59 0.90
C SER A 43 -10.69 -9.98 -0.43
N PHE A 44 -9.91 -8.91 -0.35
CA PHE A 44 -9.39 -8.22 -1.50
C PHE A 44 -7.98 -7.74 -1.16
N ASP A 45 -7.02 -7.96 -2.04
CA ASP A 45 -5.64 -7.55 -1.78
C ASP A 45 -5.34 -6.22 -2.47
N VAL A 46 -4.79 -5.29 -1.69
CA VAL A 46 -4.39 -3.99 -2.24
C VAL A 46 -2.90 -4.07 -2.53
N ALA A 47 -2.52 -3.68 -3.74
CA ALA A 47 -1.14 -3.76 -4.19
C ALA A 47 -0.47 -2.39 -4.14
N SER A 48 0.84 -2.40 -4.08
CA SER A 48 1.60 -1.17 -4.19
C SER A 48 1.58 -0.69 -5.63
N SER A 49 1.37 0.60 -5.83
CA SER A 49 1.39 1.17 -7.16
C SER A 49 2.78 1.64 -7.56
N VAL A 50 3.75 1.53 -6.66
CA VAL A 50 5.11 1.98 -6.91
C VAL A 50 6.10 1.00 -6.32
N THR A 51 7.34 1.08 -6.78
CA THR A 51 8.43 0.30 -6.21
C THR A 51 9.19 1.19 -5.23
N GLY A 52 9.48 0.66 -4.05
CA GLY A 52 10.20 1.42 -3.05
C GLY A 52 10.21 0.69 -1.73
N ARG A 53 10.45 1.43 -0.66
CA ARG A 53 10.53 0.84 0.66
C ARG A 53 9.32 1.26 1.47
N PHE A 54 8.64 0.27 2.06
CA PHE A 54 7.46 0.54 2.86
C PHE A 54 7.89 1.29 4.13
N VAL A 55 7.23 2.40 4.42
CA VAL A 55 7.64 3.28 5.51
C VAL A 55 6.79 3.14 6.75
N GLU A 56 5.49 3.22 6.59
CA GLU A 56 4.63 3.19 7.77
C GLU A 56 3.22 2.76 7.42
N ARG A 57 2.55 2.19 8.42
CA ARG A 57 1.14 1.84 8.33
C ARG A 57 0.34 2.99 8.91
N LYS A 58 -0.74 3.37 8.24
CA LYS A 58 -1.62 4.41 8.73
C LYS A 58 -2.98 3.86 9.13
N ALA A 59 -3.18 2.56 9.01
CA ALA A 59 -4.38 1.88 9.44
C ALA A 59 -3.98 0.55 10.03
N GLN A 60 -4.78 0.05 10.95
CA GLN A 60 -4.47 -1.17 11.69
C GLN A 60 -5.52 -2.23 11.44
N PRO A 61 -5.22 -3.50 11.76
CA PRO A 61 -6.21 -4.57 11.62
C PRO A 61 -7.50 -4.22 12.35
N ASP A 62 -8.61 -4.56 11.70
CA ASP A 62 -9.95 -4.32 12.16
C ASP A 62 -10.43 -2.88 12.06
N ASP A 63 -9.59 -1.95 11.62
CA ASP A 63 -10.05 -0.58 11.41
C ASP A 63 -11.05 -0.55 10.26
N PRO A 64 -12.15 0.18 10.41
CA PRO A 64 -13.04 0.39 9.29
C PRO A 64 -12.38 1.35 8.31
N LEU A 65 -12.58 1.09 7.03
CA LEU A 65 -11.91 1.85 5.98
C LEU A 65 -12.92 2.45 5.02
N VAL A 66 -12.52 3.55 4.37
CA VAL A 66 -13.36 4.17 3.35
C VAL A 66 -12.54 4.33 2.07
N PRO A 67 -13.21 4.33 0.92
CA PRO A 67 -12.49 4.51 -0.36
C PRO A 67 -11.69 5.81 -0.35
N GLY A 68 -10.50 5.76 -0.89
CA GLY A 68 -9.61 6.92 -0.92
C GLY A 68 -8.77 7.10 0.32
N GLN A 69 -9.02 6.31 1.36
CA GLN A 69 -8.25 6.44 2.59
C GLN A 69 -6.81 5.98 2.36
N VAL A 70 -5.85 6.71 2.92
CA VAL A 70 -4.45 6.34 2.85
C VAL A 70 -4.19 5.26 3.90
N LEU A 71 -3.75 4.10 3.46
CA LEU A 71 -3.52 2.97 4.35
C LEU A 71 -2.07 2.90 4.81
N GLY A 72 -1.14 3.38 4.02
CA GLY A 72 0.27 3.36 4.35
C GLY A 72 1.07 4.17 3.35
N MET A 73 2.38 4.23 3.56
CA MET A 73 3.26 5.05 2.72
C MET A 73 4.45 4.23 2.25
N VAL A 74 4.89 4.49 1.02
CA VAL A 74 6.07 3.87 0.44
C VAL A 74 7.03 4.98 0.04
N GLU A 75 8.30 4.85 0.43
CA GLU A 75 9.33 5.79 0.01
C GLU A 75 9.82 5.33 -1.35
N VAL A 76 9.55 6.11 -2.38
CA VAL A 76 9.91 5.75 -3.74
C VAL A 76 11.40 5.96 -3.92
N GLU A 77 12.05 4.93 -4.50
CA GLU A 77 13.46 5.02 -4.76
C GLU A 77 13.71 6.00 -5.87
N GLU A 78 14.48 7.02 -5.58
CA GLU A 78 14.80 7.96 -6.60
C GLU A 78 16.17 7.81 -7.14
N ALA A 79 16.92 6.96 -6.54
CA ALA A 79 18.27 6.78 -6.95
C ALA A 79 18.42 6.38 -8.35
N ARG A 80 17.41 5.79 -8.85
CA ARG A 80 17.54 5.31 -10.18
C ARG A 80 17.67 6.42 -11.14
N GLN A 81 17.33 7.59 -10.75
CA GLN A 81 17.49 8.63 -11.67
C GLN A 81 18.88 8.92 -11.91
N ILE A 82 19.60 8.45 -11.05
CA ILE A 82 20.93 8.62 -11.15
C ILE A 82 21.52 7.92 -12.18
N ARG A 83 20.90 7.13 -12.50
CA ARG A 83 21.52 6.39 -13.30
C ARG A 83 21.81 6.81 -14.49
N LYS A 84 21.76 7.40 -14.53
CA LYS A 84 22.05 7.82 -15.37
C LYS A 84 23.13 8.20 -15.66
N ASP A 85 23.65 7.97 -15.58
CA ASP A 85 24.62 8.35 -15.66
C ASP A 85 25.50 8.23 -16.27
N PRO A 86 25.89 8.46 -16.23
CA PRO A 86 26.85 8.68 -16.77
C PRO A 86 27.22 8.30 -17.60
N PRO A 87 27.50 8.58 -18.06
CA PRO A 87 28.10 8.27 -18.82
C PRO A 87 28.94 8.37 -19.33
#